data_bd01d6df49e06072f06b539a7dece2ad
#
_entry.id   bd01d6df49e06072f06b539a7dece2ad
#
_cell.length_a   1.000
_cell.length_b   1.000
_cell.length_c   1.000
_cell.angle_alpha   90.00
_cell.angle_beta   90.00
_cell.angle_gamma   90.00
#
_symmetry.space_group_name_H-M   'P 1'
#
loop_
_entity.id
_entity.type
_entity.pdbx_description
1 polymer ?
#
loop_
_entity_poly.entity_id
_entity_poly.type
_entity_poly.pdbx_seq_one_letter_code
_entity_poly.pdbx_strand_id
1 'polypeptide(L)'
;MSNSMISDMKDKKVLIVGMGKSGKAAAQAMVKLGADVCVQDSKKEEEVDPQLRVFLKDRNIKCYWNDQPKDMSVFDMLILSPG
;
A
#
# COMPACT_ATOMS: atom_id res chain seq x y z
N MET A 1 -16.12 8.42 19.59
CA MET A 1 -16.51 8.31 18.73
C MET A 1 -15.65 8.09 17.61
N SER A 2 -15.04 8.71 17.08
CA SER A 2 -14.38 8.57 15.83
C SER A 2 -13.26 7.55 15.81
N ASN A 3 -12.84 7.03 16.94
CA ASN A 3 -11.76 6.07 16.97
C ASN A 3 -12.12 4.69 16.40
N SER A 4 -13.42 4.43 16.21
CA SER A 4 -13.82 3.14 15.68
C SER A 4 -13.29 2.91 14.27
N MET A 5 -13.20 3.96 13.44
CA MET A 5 -12.66 3.82 12.09
C MET A 5 -11.19 3.45 12.13
N ILE A 6 -10.41 4.05 13.04
CA ILE A 6 -8.99 3.73 13.18
C ILE A 6 -8.84 2.29 13.67
N SER A 7 -9.66 1.89 14.63
CA SER A 7 -9.63 0.52 15.14
C SER A 7 -9.99 -0.48 14.06
N ASP A 8 -10.91 -0.13 13.18
CA ASP A 8 -11.35 -1.03 12.12
C ASP A 8 -10.25 -1.32 11.10
N MET A 9 -9.31 -0.40 10.93
CA MET A 9 -8.21 -0.59 9.98
C MET A 9 -6.98 -1.21 10.62
N LYS A 10 -6.93 -1.28 11.95
CA LYS A 10 -5.76 -1.83 12.63
C LYS A 10 -5.57 -3.29 12.25
N ASP A 11 -4.35 -3.63 11.83
CA ASP A 11 -3.94 -4.96 11.43
C ASP A 11 -4.68 -5.53 10.22
N LYS A 12 -5.50 -4.72 9.56
CA LYS A 12 -6.12 -5.13 8.30
C LYS A 12 -5.06 -5.16 7.20
N LYS A 13 -5.13 -6.16 6.33
CA LYS A 13 -4.23 -6.24 5.20
C LYS A 13 -4.82 -5.47 4.02
N VAL A 14 -4.08 -4.47 3.54
CA VAL A 14 -4.53 -3.60 2.47
C VAL A 14 -3.54 -3.68 1.32
N LEU A 15 -4.05 -3.89 0.11
CA LEU A 15 -3.23 -3.82 -1.09
C LEU A 15 -3.60 -2.58 -1.88
N ILE A 16 -2.62 -1.75 -2.17
CA ILE A 16 -2.80 -0.56 -3.00
C ILE A 16 -2.23 -0.86 -4.37
N VAL A 17 -3.06 -0.77 -5.39
CA VAL A 17 -2.68 -1.03 -6.78
C VAL A 17 -2.47 0.29 -7.48
N GLY A 18 -1.26 0.52 -7.95
CA GLY A 18 -0.87 1.77 -8.60
C GLY A 18 -0.17 2.71 -7.61
N MET A 19 1.07 3.07 -7.92
CA MET A 19 1.89 3.87 -7.01
C MET A 19 2.27 5.21 -7.61
N GLY A 20 1.27 5.92 -8.15
CA GLY A 20 1.41 7.32 -8.45
C GLY A 20 1.23 8.17 -7.19
N LYS A 21 0.95 9.45 -7.36
CA LYS A 21 0.75 10.36 -6.23
C LYS A 21 -0.38 9.90 -5.32
N SER A 22 -1.48 9.45 -5.92
CA SER A 22 -2.64 8.99 -5.15
C SER A 22 -2.31 7.72 -4.37
N GLY A 23 -1.54 6.81 -4.98
CA GLY A 23 -1.15 5.58 -4.30
C GLY A 23 -0.26 5.84 -3.11
N LYS A 24 0.69 6.77 -3.25
CA LYS A 24 1.56 7.16 -2.14
C LYS A 24 0.74 7.74 -0.98
N ALA A 25 -0.21 8.63 -1.31
CA ALA A 25 -1.06 9.24 -0.29
C ALA A 25 -1.92 8.19 0.41
N ALA A 26 -2.46 7.24 -0.35
CA ALA A 26 -3.26 6.16 0.23
C ALA A 26 -2.42 5.29 1.16
N ALA A 27 -1.19 4.95 0.74
CA ALA A 27 -0.28 4.16 1.57
C ALA A 27 0.00 4.88 2.89
N GLN A 28 0.28 6.16 2.82
CA GLN A 28 0.57 6.96 4.00
C GLN A 28 -0.62 6.98 4.95
N ALA A 29 -1.82 7.17 4.42
CA ALA A 29 -3.03 7.21 5.23
C ALA A 29 -3.29 5.85 5.90
N MET A 30 -3.14 4.76 5.16
CA MET A 30 -3.40 3.43 5.70
C MET A 30 -2.39 3.05 6.77
N VAL A 31 -1.12 3.41 6.59
CA VAL A 31 -0.10 3.17 7.62
C VAL A 31 -0.47 3.90 8.91
N LYS A 32 -0.94 5.14 8.79
CA LYS A 32 -1.37 5.92 9.98
C LYS A 32 -2.53 5.27 10.70
N LEU A 33 -3.38 4.56 9.97
CA LEU A 33 -4.53 3.87 10.56
C LEU A 33 -4.15 2.50 11.13
N GLY A 34 -2.89 2.12 11.05
CA GLY A 34 -2.42 0.86 11.63
C GLY A 34 -2.60 -0.34 10.72
N ALA A 35 -2.92 -0.14 9.46
CA ALA A 35 -3.09 -1.24 8.51
C ALA A 35 -1.74 -1.84 8.12
N ASP A 36 -1.77 -3.11 7.72
CA ASP A 36 -0.63 -3.81 7.15
C ASP A 36 -0.70 -3.57 5.63
N VAL A 37 0.16 -2.69 5.14
CA VAL A 37 0.04 -2.18 3.77
C VAL A 37 1.00 -2.89 2.84
N CYS A 38 0.48 -3.28 1.67
CA CYS A 38 1.28 -3.75 0.55
C CYS A 38 0.95 -2.90 -0.66
N VAL A 39 1.88 -2.79 -1.59
CA VAL A 39 1.64 -2.03 -2.82
C VAL A 39 1.99 -2.88 -4.03
N GLN A 40 1.34 -2.59 -5.14
CA GLN A 40 1.56 -3.27 -6.40
C GLN A 40 1.57 -2.25 -7.53
N ASP A 41 2.49 -2.40 -8.46
CA ASP A 41 2.55 -1.55 -9.64
C ASP A 41 3.14 -2.35 -10.79
N SER A 42 2.76 -2.00 -12.01
CA SER A 42 3.27 -2.67 -13.21
C SER A 42 4.70 -2.27 -13.55
N LYS A 43 5.19 -1.18 -12.96
CA LYS A 43 6.56 -0.75 -13.19
C LYS A 43 7.55 -1.72 -12.60
N LYS A 44 8.72 -1.81 -13.22
CA LYS A 44 9.84 -2.53 -12.63
C LYS A 44 10.44 -1.70 -11.52
N GLU A 45 11.05 -2.37 -10.55
CA GLU A 45 11.61 -1.67 -9.38
C GLU A 45 12.61 -0.58 -9.79
N GLU A 46 13.43 -0.84 -10.79
CA GLU A 46 14.45 0.13 -11.23
C GLU A 46 13.83 1.36 -11.89
N GLU A 47 12.56 1.30 -12.28
CA GLU A 47 11.85 2.44 -12.85
C GLU A 47 11.16 3.29 -11.81
N VAL A 48 11.15 2.84 -10.56
CA VAL A 48 10.46 3.53 -9.48
C VAL A 48 11.36 4.62 -8.91
N ASP A 49 10.76 5.78 -8.61
CA ASP A 49 11.47 6.89 -7.99
C ASP A 49 12.20 6.40 -6.73
N PRO A 50 13.52 6.62 -6.62
CA PRO A 50 14.25 6.20 -5.43
C PRO A 50 13.68 6.74 -4.13
N GLN A 51 13.16 7.97 -4.12
CA GLN A 51 12.56 8.53 -2.91
C GLN A 51 11.31 7.76 -2.51
N LEU A 52 10.53 7.32 -3.48
CA LEU A 52 9.35 6.51 -3.19
C LEU A 52 9.75 5.16 -2.61
N ARG A 53 10.80 4.55 -3.15
CA ARG A 53 11.27 3.27 -2.63
C ARG A 53 11.74 3.39 -1.18
N VAL A 54 12.44 4.47 -0.86
CA VAL A 54 12.88 4.73 0.52
C VAL A 54 11.67 4.92 1.44
N PHE A 55 10.69 5.71 0.99
CA PHE A 55 9.47 5.94 1.75
C PHE A 55 8.78 4.61 2.10
N LEU A 56 8.64 3.73 1.13
CA LEU A 56 7.96 2.45 1.32
C LEU A 56 8.77 1.52 2.23
N LYS A 57 10.07 1.48 2.03
CA LYS A 57 10.95 0.62 2.82
C LYS A 57 10.98 1.04 4.28
N ASP A 58 11.05 2.34 4.54
CA ASP A 58 11.09 2.86 5.90
C ASP A 58 9.84 2.49 6.70
N ARG A 59 8.73 2.24 6.01
CA ARG A 59 7.46 1.90 6.64
C ARG A 59 7.17 0.41 6.61
N ASN A 60 8.16 -0.40 6.17
CA ASN A 60 8.01 -1.85 6.06
C ASN A 60 6.85 -2.25 5.15
N ILE A 61 6.63 -1.49 4.09
CA ILE A 61 5.58 -1.79 3.13
C ILE A 61 6.14 -2.76 2.09
N LYS A 62 5.49 -3.91 1.95
CA LYS A 62 5.89 -4.89 0.95
C LYS A 62 5.46 -4.42 -0.43
N CYS A 63 6.36 -4.51 -1.38
CA CYS A 63 6.13 -3.99 -2.73
C CYS A 63 6.19 -5.12 -3.75
N TYR A 64 5.24 -5.08 -4.69
CA TYR A 64 5.19 -6.00 -5.82
C TYR A 64 5.39 -5.17 -7.09
N TRP A 65 6.65 -5.06 -7.52
CA TRP A 65 6.99 -4.30 -8.72
C TRP A 65 6.99 -5.23 -9.92
N ASN A 66 6.22 -4.87 -10.96
CA ASN A 66 6.06 -5.70 -12.15
C ASN A 66 5.67 -7.13 -11.78
N ASP A 67 4.84 -7.26 -10.75
CA ASP A 67 4.46 -8.53 -10.17
C ASP A 67 3.15 -8.34 -9.43
N GLN A 68 2.60 -9.41 -8.88
CA GLN A 68 1.39 -9.32 -8.08
C GLN A 68 1.42 -10.40 -7.01
N PRO A 69 0.67 -10.20 -5.91
CA PRO A 69 0.58 -11.21 -4.88
C PRO A 69 0.02 -12.51 -5.43
N LYS A 70 0.53 -13.64 -4.95
CA LYS A 70 0.06 -14.94 -5.40
C LYS A 70 -1.35 -15.25 -4.92
N ASP A 71 -1.69 -14.77 -3.74
CA ASP A 71 -3.00 -15.04 -3.14
C ASP A 71 -3.65 -13.71 -2.76
N MET A 72 -4.62 -13.28 -3.56
CA MET A 72 -5.31 -12.02 -3.33
C MET A 72 -6.31 -12.11 -2.19
N SER A 73 -6.67 -13.33 -1.78
CA SER A 73 -7.68 -13.50 -0.73
C SER A 73 -7.17 -13.13 0.65
N VAL A 74 -5.85 -12.97 0.82
CA VAL A 74 -5.28 -12.58 2.11
C VAL A 74 -5.54 -11.10 2.44
N PHE A 75 -5.95 -10.31 1.45
CA PHE A 75 -6.17 -8.87 1.68
C PHE A 75 -7.60 -8.59 2.09
N ASP A 76 -7.75 -7.76 3.11
CA ASP A 76 -9.05 -7.32 3.59
C ASP A 76 -9.61 -6.19 2.73
N MET A 77 -8.74 -5.45 2.04
CA MET A 77 -9.16 -4.30 1.25
C MET A 77 -8.21 -4.10 0.08
N LEU A 78 -8.78 -3.72 -1.07
CA LEU A 78 -8.01 -3.31 -2.23
C LEU A 78 -8.30 -1.85 -2.52
N ILE A 79 -7.25 -1.07 -2.72
CA ILE A 79 -7.38 0.33 -3.11
C ILE A 79 -6.80 0.47 -4.51
N LEU A 80 -7.65 0.84 -5.46
CA LEU A 80 -7.22 1.04 -6.83
C LEU A 80 -6.91 2.51 -7.03
N SER A 81 -5.63 2.82 -7.17
CA SER A 81 -5.20 4.20 -7.35
C SER A 81 -5.23 4.53 -8.84
N PRO A 82 -5.88 5.63 -9.26
CA PRO A 82 -5.84 6.04 -10.65
C PRO A 82 -4.41 6.38 -11.02
N GLY A 83 -3.98 5.82 -12.11
CA GLY A 83 -2.62 5.90 -12.58
C GLY A 83 -2.02 7.23 -12.85
#